data_9d4243d58cbac9d09369f7cf536f792d
#
_entry.id   9d4243d58cbac9d09369f7cf536f792d
#
_cell.length_a   1.000
_cell.length_b   1.000
_cell.length_c   1.000
_cell.angle_alpha   90.00
_cell.angle_beta   90.00
_cell.angle_gamma   90.00
#
_symmetry.space_group_name_H-M   'P 1'
#
loop_
_entity.id
_entity.type
_entity.pdbx_description
1 polymer ?
#
loop_
_entity_poly.entity_id
_entity_poly.type
_entity_poly.pdbx_seq_one_letter_code
_entity_poly.pdbx_strand_id
1 'polypeptide(L)'
;DSLCFMSRIASTVPPEGAIIPERHPKAPPVGSKIPSHFGHCFGCGELHPTGLHLVAYAGDGADITAQFTVTENHQGAPGLAHGGLLSLAFDEALGKLMWLLRAPAVTARLETDFLKPVPMGSTLHITAKITGQVNRKVYSSAEGRLDTPDGPLAVRAAALFVIVPMDHFLNNAPKEYLDHIAKSPEILAFVDPDFEINP
;
A
#
# COMPACT_ATOMS: atom_id res chain seq x y z
N ASP A 1 21.61 -34.01 -14.06
CA ASP A 1 21.69 -33.13 -12.83
C ASP A 1 20.61 -32.10 -12.90
N SER A 2 19.45 -32.47 -12.31
CA SER A 2 18.32 -31.56 -12.17
C SER A 2 18.60 -30.60 -11.01
N LEU A 3 19.21 -29.48 -11.28
CA LEU A 3 19.26 -28.36 -10.33
C LEU A 3 17.82 -27.86 -10.15
N CYS A 4 17.20 -28.34 -9.07
CA CYS A 4 15.96 -27.79 -8.55
C CYS A 4 16.18 -26.29 -8.29
N PHE A 5 15.73 -25.43 -9.19
CA PHE A 5 15.61 -24.00 -8.97
C PHE A 5 14.54 -23.81 -7.89
N MET A 6 14.94 -23.96 -6.62
CA MET A 6 14.14 -23.42 -5.52
C MET A 6 14.13 -21.91 -5.71
N SER A 7 13.05 -21.39 -6.28
CA SER A 7 12.85 -19.94 -6.35
C SER A 7 12.94 -19.41 -4.92
N ARG A 8 13.95 -18.61 -4.65
CA ARG A 8 14.18 -18.03 -3.33
C ARG A 8 12.96 -17.17 -2.99
N ILE A 9 12.28 -17.51 -1.90
CA ILE A 9 11.14 -16.70 -1.43
C ILE A 9 11.64 -15.28 -1.21
N ALA A 10 10.95 -14.29 -1.80
CA ALA A 10 11.29 -12.89 -1.63
C ALA A 10 11.22 -12.50 -0.15
N SER A 11 12.20 -11.76 0.35
CA SER A 11 12.19 -11.24 1.73
C SER A 11 11.45 -9.91 1.80
N THR A 12 10.77 -9.64 2.91
CA THR A 12 10.23 -8.33 3.27
C THR A 12 11.21 -7.49 4.08
N VAL A 13 12.35 -8.10 4.47
CA VAL A 13 13.43 -7.42 5.18
C VAL A 13 14.39 -6.81 4.17
N PRO A 14 14.70 -5.49 4.27
CA PRO A 14 15.67 -4.87 3.39
C PRO A 14 17.04 -5.52 3.55
N PRO A 15 17.78 -5.76 2.45
CA PRO A 15 19.14 -6.29 2.52
C PRO A 15 20.11 -5.24 3.06
N GLU A 16 21.31 -5.68 3.42
CA GLU A 16 22.42 -4.78 3.74
C GLU A 16 22.71 -3.82 2.57
N GLY A 17 22.94 -2.56 2.88
CA GLY A 17 23.15 -1.50 1.88
C GLY A 17 21.88 -0.90 1.29
N ALA A 18 20.69 -1.35 1.72
CA ALA A 18 19.46 -0.66 1.35
C ALA A 18 19.42 0.74 1.96
N ILE A 19 18.99 1.73 1.19
CA ILE A 19 18.86 3.12 1.61
C ILE A 19 17.38 3.48 1.77
N ILE A 20 17.05 4.40 2.66
CA ILE A 20 15.73 5.02 2.67
C ILE A 20 15.71 6.07 1.56
N PRO A 21 14.84 5.94 0.55
CA PRO A 21 14.81 6.89 -0.56
C PRO A 21 14.35 8.26 -0.10
N GLU A 22 14.83 9.29 -0.77
CA GLU A 22 14.31 10.63 -0.58
C GLU A 22 12.90 10.75 -1.15
N ARG A 23 12.11 11.58 -0.50
CA ARG A 23 10.78 11.92 -0.97
C ARG A 23 10.86 12.72 -2.26
N HIS A 24 10.07 12.34 -3.25
CA HIS A 24 10.04 13.04 -4.54
C HIS A 24 9.59 14.50 -4.36
N PRO A 25 10.23 15.49 -5.05
CA PRO A 25 9.85 16.91 -4.91
C PRO A 25 8.39 17.23 -5.24
N LYS A 26 7.77 16.45 -6.13
CA LYS A 26 6.35 16.56 -6.51
C LYS A 26 5.44 15.60 -5.71
N ALA A 27 5.90 15.01 -4.62
CA ALA A 27 5.08 14.17 -3.75
C ALA A 27 3.95 15.00 -3.09
N PRO A 28 2.84 14.35 -2.67
CA PRO A 28 1.77 15.05 -1.97
C PRO A 28 2.31 15.85 -0.78
N PRO A 29 1.88 17.10 -0.55
CA PRO A 29 2.36 17.91 0.57
C PRO A 29 2.22 17.20 1.93
N VAL A 30 3.12 17.49 2.87
CA VAL A 30 3.03 16.96 4.25
C VAL A 30 1.68 17.28 4.86
N GLY A 31 1.05 16.30 5.49
CA GLY A 31 -0.27 16.41 6.09
C GLY A 31 -1.45 16.40 5.11
N SER A 32 -1.19 16.40 3.79
CA SER A 32 -2.27 16.32 2.80
C SER A 32 -2.80 14.91 2.64
N LYS A 33 -4.10 14.80 2.32
CA LYS A 33 -4.74 13.52 1.95
C LYS A 33 -4.09 13.00 0.67
N ILE A 34 -3.69 11.73 0.68
CA ILE A 34 -3.24 11.02 -0.51
C ILE A 34 -4.50 10.55 -1.26
N PRO A 35 -4.68 10.89 -2.54
CA PRO A 35 -5.89 10.55 -3.28
C PRO A 35 -6.04 9.03 -3.49
N SER A 36 -7.28 8.61 -3.77
CA SER A 36 -7.53 7.26 -4.28
C SER A 36 -6.93 7.14 -5.68
N HIS A 37 -6.31 6.00 -5.98
CA HIS A 37 -5.80 5.73 -7.32
C HIS A 37 -6.88 5.23 -8.29
N PHE A 38 -8.03 4.76 -7.76
CA PHE A 38 -9.15 4.28 -8.57
C PHE A 38 -10.43 4.29 -7.74
N GLY A 39 -11.50 4.94 -8.25
CA GLY A 39 -12.77 5.10 -7.51
C GLY A 39 -13.43 3.79 -7.06
N HIS A 40 -13.22 2.68 -7.78
CA HIS A 40 -13.74 1.36 -7.43
C HIS A 40 -12.70 0.45 -6.76
N CYS A 41 -11.52 0.96 -6.33
CA CYS A 41 -10.58 0.18 -5.56
C CYS A 41 -11.21 -0.28 -4.24
N PHE A 42 -11.10 -1.55 -3.91
CA PHE A 42 -11.66 -2.09 -2.66
C PHE A 42 -11.02 -1.47 -1.41
N GLY A 43 -9.72 -1.12 -1.48
CA GLY A 43 -8.99 -0.51 -0.37
C GLY A 43 -9.34 0.97 -0.16
N CYS A 44 -9.21 1.81 -1.19
CA CYS A 44 -9.32 3.27 -1.04
C CYS A 44 -10.39 3.94 -1.91
N GLY A 45 -11.13 3.18 -2.74
CA GLY A 45 -12.09 3.74 -3.69
C GLY A 45 -13.36 4.24 -3.03
N GLU A 46 -13.73 5.49 -3.31
CA GLU A 46 -14.92 6.15 -2.74
C GLU A 46 -16.23 5.60 -3.33
N LEU A 47 -16.16 5.02 -4.54
CA LEU A 47 -17.32 4.47 -5.26
C LEU A 47 -17.55 2.98 -4.99
N HIS A 48 -16.65 2.31 -4.25
CA HIS A 48 -16.82 0.88 -3.96
C HIS A 48 -17.84 0.69 -2.82
N PRO A 49 -18.97 -0.02 -3.04
CA PRO A 49 -20.09 -0.02 -2.10
C PRO A 49 -19.78 -0.68 -0.74
N THR A 50 -18.80 -1.58 -0.68
CA THR A 50 -18.43 -2.35 0.52
C THR A 50 -16.92 -2.32 0.78
N GLY A 51 -16.20 -1.37 0.14
CA GLY A 51 -14.76 -1.22 0.31
C GLY A 51 -14.37 -0.70 1.70
N LEU A 52 -13.07 -0.71 1.97
CA LEU A 52 -12.55 -0.23 3.25
C LEU A 52 -12.64 1.30 3.38
N HIS A 53 -12.68 2.02 2.24
CA HIS A 53 -12.62 3.49 2.19
C HIS A 53 -11.47 4.06 3.02
N LEU A 54 -10.31 3.36 2.97
CA LEU A 54 -9.13 3.76 3.69
C LEU A 54 -8.68 5.15 3.26
N VAL A 55 -8.47 6.03 4.24
CA VAL A 55 -7.97 7.38 4.03
C VAL A 55 -6.52 7.43 4.51
N ALA A 56 -5.64 7.99 3.69
CA ALA A 56 -4.22 8.13 4.02
C ALA A 56 -3.75 9.59 3.91
N TYR A 57 -2.77 9.95 4.74
CA TYR A 57 -2.16 11.27 4.78
C TYR A 57 -0.64 11.15 4.71
N ALA A 58 -0.02 12.04 3.95
CA ALA A 58 1.43 12.06 3.78
C ALA A 58 2.14 12.57 5.04
N GLY A 59 3.15 11.84 5.51
CA GLY A 59 4.07 12.26 6.56
C GLY A 59 5.14 13.22 6.05
N ASP A 60 6.09 13.57 6.90
CA ASP A 60 7.19 14.50 6.60
C ASP A 60 8.41 13.82 5.95
N GLY A 61 8.51 12.49 6.11
CA GLY A 61 9.55 11.65 5.52
C GLY A 61 9.00 10.68 4.46
N ALA A 62 9.57 9.48 4.47
CA ALA A 62 9.10 8.35 3.66
C ALA A 62 8.04 7.53 4.44
N ASP A 63 7.07 8.22 5.03
CA ASP A 63 6.04 7.66 5.91
C ASP A 63 4.66 8.26 5.64
N ILE A 64 3.63 7.55 6.06
CA ILE A 64 2.23 7.97 6.00
C ILE A 64 1.48 7.56 7.26
N THR A 65 0.36 8.20 7.49
CA THR A 65 -0.70 7.69 8.38
C THR A 65 -1.93 7.32 7.55
N ALA A 66 -2.65 6.29 7.97
CA ALA A 66 -3.89 5.88 7.33
C ALA A 66 -4.89 5.39 8.37
N GLN A 67 -6.18 5.37 7.99
CA GLN A 67 -7.21 4.82 8.85
C GLN A 67 -8.41 4.30 8.06
N PHE A 68 -9.09 3.32 8.61
CA PHE A 68 -10.42 2.89 8.19
C PHE A 68 -11.22 2.36 9.38
N THR A 69 -12.56 2.41 9.27
CA THR A 69 -13.44 1.86 10.30
C THR A 69 -14.01 0.52 9.83
N VAL A 70 -13.94 -0.48 10.70
CA VAL A 70 -14.47 -1.82 10.44
C VAL A 70 -15.99 -1.80 10.48
N THR A 71 -16.63 -2.20 9.38
CA THR A 71 -18.08 -2.30 9.25
C THR A 71 -18.54 -3.76 9.18
N GLU A 72 -19.85 -4.00 9.15
CA GLU A 72 -20.44 -5.33 9.00
C GLU A 72 -19.98 -6.05 7.72
N ASN A 73 -19.66 -5.31 6.65
CA ASN A 73 -19.16 -5.86 5.40
C ASN A 73 -17.72 -6.40 5.51
N HIS A 74 -17.03 -6.11 6.61
CA HIS A 74 -15.64 -6.49 6.83
C HIS A 74 -15.49 -7.70 7.77
N GLN A 75 -16.60 -8.35 8.16
CA GLN A 75 -16.58 -9.47 9.10
C GLN A 75 -15.97 -10.75 8.51
N GLY A 76 -15.22 -11.47 9.36
CA GLY A 76 -14.79 -12.85 9.13
C GLY A 76 -15.40 -13.79 10.15
N ALA A 77 -15.25 -13.50 11.44
CA ALA A 77 -15.98 -14.14 12.52
C ALA A 77 -17.05 -13.17 13.06
N PRO A 78 -18.10 -13.66 13.77
CA PRO A 78 -19.13 -12.78 14.31
C PRO A 78 -18.54 -11.64 15.15
N GLY A 79 -18.79 -10.40 14.74
CA GLY A 79 -18.31 -9.19 15.42
C GLY A 79 -16.82 -8.85 15.23
N LEU A 80 -16.07 -9.60 14.42
CA LEU A 80 -14.63 -9.39 14.22
C LEU A 80 -14.28 -9.22 12.73
N ALA A 81 -13.31 -8.36 12.44
CA ALA A 81 -12.80 -8.15 11.10
C ALA A 81 -12.16 -9.42 10.53
N HIS A 82 -12.35 -9.65 9.25
CA HIS A 82 -11.71 -10.75 8.53
C HIS A 82 -10.21 -10.47 8.34
N GLY A 83 -9.34 -11.45 8.66
CA GLY A 83 -7.90 -11.31 8.54
C GLY A 83 -7.44 -10.92 7.12
N GLY A 84 -8.07 -11.48 6.09
CA GLY A 84 -7.78 -11.11 4.69
C GLY A 84 -8.10 -9.64 4.38
N LEU A 85 -9.16 -9.06 4.97
CA LEU A 85 -9.48 -7.64 4.81
C LEU A 85 -8.51 -6.74 5.61
N LEU A 86 -8.02 -7.21 6.76
CA LEU A 86 -6.95 -6.54 7.47
C LEU A 86 -5.67 -6.54 6.64
N SER A 87 -5.28 -7.67 6.05
CA SER A 87 -4.13 -7.74 5.14
C SER A 87 -4.28 -6.80 3.94
N LEU A 88 -5.49 -6.70 3.36
CA LEU A 88 -5.80 -5.76 2.29
C LEU A 88 -5.64 -4.30 2.75
N ALA A 89 -6.08 -3.96 3.97
CA ALA A 89 -5.89 -2.62 4.52
C ALA A 89 -4.40 -2.24 4.64
N PHE A 90 -3.56 -3.21 5.02
CA PHE A 90 -2.12 -3.00 5.09
C PHE A 90 -1.46 -2.96 3.72
N ASP A 91 -1.89 -3.79 2.76
CA ASP A 91 -1.44 -3.69 1.37
C ASP A 91 -1.73 -2.31 0.79
N GLU A 92 -2.95 -1.81 0.97
CA GLU A 92 -3.35 -0.47 0.53
C GLU A 92 -2.53 0.63 1.20
N ALA A 93 -2.38 0.58 2.55
CA ALA A 93 -1.63 1.60 3.28
C ALA A 93 -0.15 1.61 2.87
N LEU A 94 0.48 0.43 2.75
CA LEU A 94 1.86 0.30 2.31
C LEU A 94 2.05 0.74 0.85
N GLY A 95 1.07 0.44 -0.02
CA GLY A 95 1.04 0.91 -1.40
C GLY A 95 0.97 2.43 -1.53
N LYS A 96 0.29 3.13 -0.59
CA LYS A 96 0.25 4.60 -0.57
C LYS A 96 1.62 5.26 -0.39
N LEU A 97 2.60 4.56 0.17
CA LEU A 97 3.98 5.06 0.26
C LEU A 97 4.60 5.35 -1.11
N MET A 98 4.16 4.62 -2.15
CA MET A 98 4.67 4.82 -3.52
C MET A 98 4.31 6.21 -4.09
N TRP A 99 3.27 6.87 -3.56
CA TRP A 99 2.94 8.25 -3.89
C TRP A 99 4.03 9.23 -3.45
N LEU A 100 4.74 8.90 -2.37
CA LEU A 100 5.85 9.73 -1.88
C LEU A 100 7.08 9.64 -2.81
N LEU A 101 7.22 8.53 -3.52
CA LEU A 101 8.28 8.30 -4.49
C LEU A 101 7.86 8.65 -5.93
N ARG A 102 6.56 8.87 -6.17
CA ARG A 102 5.98 9.03 -7.50
C ARG A 102 6.32 7.87 -8.45
N ALA A 103 6.40 6.67 -7.89
CA ALA A 103 6.82 5.46 -8.59
C ALA A 103 5.69 4.41 -8.61
N PRO A 104 5.16 4.03 -9.78
CA PRO A 104 4.22 2.93 -9.88
C PRO A 104 4.88 1.63 -9.42
N ALA A 105 4.22 0.87 -8.58
CA ALA A 105 4.76 -0.38 -8.07
C ALA A 105 3.67 -1.43 -7.86
N VAL A 106 4.08 -2.69 -7.83
CA VAL A 106 3.21 -3.82 -7.53
C VAL A 106 3.70 -4.53 -6.27
N THR A 107 2.77 -5.08 -5.50
CA THR A 107 3.07 -5.89 -4.32
C THR A 107 3.68 -7.22 -4.76
N ALA A 108 4.92 -7.50 -4.35
CA ALA A 108 5.59 -8.77 -4.61
C ALA A 108 5.48 -9.72 -3.42
N ARG A 109 5.43 -9.19 -2.20
CA ARG A 109 5.23 -9.96 -0.98
C ARG A 109 4.61 -9.09 0.09
N LEU A 110 3.66 -9.64 0.81
CA LEU A 110 3.06 -9.08 2.01
C LEU A 110 3.10 -10.12 3.13
N GLU A 111 3.55 -9.71 4.30
CA GLU A 111 3.50 -10.49 5.54
C GLU A 111 2.67 -9.71 6.56
N THR A 112 1.74 -10.39 7.23
CA THR A 112 0.85 -9.76 8.20
C THR A 112 0.80 -10.57 9.49
N ASP A 113 1.09 -9.93 10.62
CA ASP A 113 0.97 -10.51 11.96
C ASP A 113 -0.30 -9.99 12.64
N PHE A 114 -1.20 -10.88 13.01
CA PHE A 114 -2.43 -10.56 13.72
C PHE A 114 -2.21 -10.73 15.22
N LEU A 115 -2.03 -9.63 15.94
CA LEU A 115 -1.64 -9.64 17.35
C LEU A 115 -2.83 -9.56 18.30
N LYS A 116 -3.91 -8.91 17.85
CA LYS A 116 -5.17 -8.80 18.60
C LYS A 116 -6.38 -8.86 17.66
N PRO A 117 -7.52 -9.36 18.14
CA PRO A 117 -8.76 -9.24 17.38
C PRO A 117 -9.12 -7.78 17.14
N VAL A 118 -9.66 -7.49 15.97
CA VAL A 118 -10.15 -6.16 15.57
C VAL A 118 -11.67 -6.21 15.56
N PRO A 119 -12.36 -5.62 16.55
CA PRO A 119 -13.81 -5.65 16.64
C PRO A 119 -14.48 -4.82 15.54
N MET A 120 -15.70 -5.21 15.19
CA MET A 120 -16.57 -4.41 14.34
C MET A 120 -16.87 -3.06 15.03
N GLY A 121 -16.90 -1.98 14.28
CA GLY A 121 -17.05 -0.61 14.78
C GLY A 121 -15.74 0.07 15.21
N SER A 122 -14.66 -0.70 15.41
CA SER A 122 -13.35 -0.11 15.71
C SER A 122 -12.77 0.64 14.50
N THR A 123 -12.05 1.70 14.77
CA THR A 123 -11.20 2.36 13.77
C THR A 123 -9.77 1.86 13.90
N LEU A 124 -9.19 1.36 12.81
CA LEU A 124 -7.79 0.97 12.76
C LEU A 124 -6.96 2.15 12.27
N HIS A 125 -6.07 2.65 13.13
CA HIS A 125 -5.08 3.68 12.81
C HIS A 125 -3.78 3.02 12.40
N ILE A 126 -3.35 3.25 11.16
CA ILE A 126 -2.17 2.63 10.56
C ILE A 126 -1.08 3.68 10.39
N THR A 127 0.13 3.37 10.86
CA THR A 127 1.34 4.10 10.51
C THR A 127 2.19 3.23 9.62
N ALA A 128 2.62 3.74 8.47
CA ALA A 128 3.42 3.00 7.52
C ALA A 128 4.64 3.81 7.08
N LYS A 129 5.77 3.12 6.83
CA LYS A 129 7.01 3.76 6.40
C LYS A 129 7.80 2.86 5.45
N ILE A 130 8.60 3.49 4.59
CA ILE A 130 9.63 2.80 3.82
C ILE A 130 10.81 2.48 4.75
N THR A 131 11.25 1.22 4.73
CA THR A 131 12.36 0.72 5.54
C THR A 131 13.64 0.56 4.74
N GLY A 132 13.57 0.62 3.41
CA GLY A 132 14.72 0.58 2.52
C GLY A 132 14.33 0.42 1.05
N GLN A 133 15.25 0.80 0.18
CA GLN A 133 15.15 0.57 -1.27
C GLN A 133 16.47 0.06 -1.81
N VAL A 134 16.40 -0.88 -2.74
CA VAL A 134 17.52 -1.33 -3.57
C VAL A 134 17.01 -1.50 -5.00
N ASN A 135 17.52 -0.69 -5.91
CA ASN A 135 17.04 -0.64 -7.29
C ASN A 135 15.50 -0.47 -7.30
N ARG A 136 14.78 -1.34 -8.01
CA ARG A 136 13.31 -1.34 -8.10
C ARG A 136 12.58 -1.93 -6.90
N LYS A 137 13.28 -2.46 -5.90
CA LYS A 137 12.70 -3.12 -4.72
C LYS A 137 12.57 -2.13 -3.58
N VAL A 138 11.33 -1.88 -3.15
CA VAL A 138 11.00 -1.00 -2.02
C VAL A 138 10.47 -1.85 -0.89
N TYR A 139 11.12 -1.78 0.24
CA TYR A 139 10.75 -2.48 1.48
C TYR A 139 10.01 -1.51 2.40
N SER A 140 8.96 -1.98 3.04
CA SER A 140 8.13 -1.15 3.89
C SER A 140 7.56 -1.93 5.07
N SER A 141 7.18 -1.21 6.13
CA SER A 141 6.54 -1.78 7.31
C SER A 141 5.41 -0.89 7.79
N ALA A 142 4.43 -1.50 8.48
CA ALA A 142 3.32 -0.79 9.07
C ALA A 142 2.87 -1.41 10.39
N GLU A 143 2.32 -0.56 11.27
CA GLU A 143 1.63 -0.94 12.50
C GLU A 143 0.21 -0.39 12.50
N GLY A 144 -0.76 -1.19 12.97
CA GLY A 144 -2.15 -0.81 13.10
C GLY A 144 -2.61 -0.88 14.54
N ARG A 145 -3.17 0.23 15.04
CA ARG A 145 -3.63 0.41 16.42
C ARG A 145 -5.12 0.68 16.47
N LEU A 146 -5.77 0.18 17.52
CA LEU A 146 -7.23 0.26 17.68
C LEU A 146 -7.66 1.62 18.24
N ASP A 147 -8.67 2.19 17.62
CA ASP A 147 -9.49 3.32 18.05
C ASP A 147 -8.77 4.66 18.23
N THR A 148 -7.47 4.66 18.55
CA THR A 148 -6.64 5.86 18.63
C THR A 148 -5.23 5.57 18.07
N PRO A 149 -4.48 6.60 17.62
CA PRO A 149 -3.10 6.43 17.16
C PRO A 149 -2.17 5.79 18.21
N ASP A 150 -2.45 5.98 19.50
CA ASP A 150 -1.70 5.41 20.63
C ASP A 150 -2.40 4.18 21.22
N GLY A 151 -3.47 3.72 20.60
CA GLY A 151 -4.25 2.56 21.07
C GLY A 151 -3.49 1.24 21.03
N PRO A 152 -4.13 0.16 21.47
CA PRO A 152 -3.50 -1.16 21.47
C PRO A 152 -3.05 -1.58 20.07
N LEU A 153 -1.80 -2.02 19.94
CA LEU A 153 -1.29 -2.59 18.70
C LEU A 153 -2.03 -3.89 18.38
N ALA A 154 -2.67 -3.95 17.23
CA ALA A 154 -3.50 -5.09 16.81
C ALA A 154 -2.93 -5.86 15.61
N VAL A 155 -2.27 -5.15 14.69
CA VAL A 155 -1.75 -5.76 13.45
C VAL A 155 -0.39 -5.14 13.12
N ARG A 156 0.53 -5.94 12.60
CA ARG A 156 1.75 -5.50 11.94
C ARG A 156 1.81 -6.05 10.53
N ALA A 157 2.46 -5.32 9.64
CA ALA A 157 2.76 -5.84 8.32
C ALA A 157 4.13 -5.38 7.82
N ALA A 158 4.71 -6.19 6.95
CA ALA A 158 5.87 -5.84 6.16
C ALA A 158 5.63 -6.22 4.71
N ALA A 159 6.12 -5.42 3.78
CA ALA A 159 5.94 -5.69 2.36
C ALA A 159 7.20 -5.39 1.54
N LEU A 160 7.30 -6.11 0.42
CA LEU A 160 8.18 -5.82 -0.68
C LEU A 160 7.34 -5.39 -1.87
N PHE A 161 7.56 -4.18 -2.33
CA PHE A 161 7.03 -3.67 -3.60
C PHE A 161 8.11 -3.71 -4.67
N VAL A 162 7.70 -3.87 -5.92
CA VAL A 162 8.59 -3.78 -7.09
C VAL A 162 8.09 -2.67 -7.98
N ILE A 163 8.92 -1.65 -8.18
CA ILE A 163 8.64 -0.56 -9.11
C ILE A 163 8.57 -1.14 -10.53
N VAL A 164 7.51 -0.79 -11.25
CA VAL A 164 7.24 -1.23 -12.62
C VAL A 164 6.92 -0.04 -13.51
N PRO A 165 7.19 -0.13 -14.83
CA PRO A 165 6.77 0.92 -15.74
C PRO A 165 5.24 0.94 -15.85
N MET A 166 4.66 2.08 -16.22
CA MET A 166 3.21 2.22 -16.43
C MET A 166 2.69 1.23 -17.48
N ASP A 167 3.49 0.87 -18.47
CA ASP A 167 3.18 -0.14 -19.47
C ASP A 167 2.81 -1.51 -18.87
N HIS A 168 3.33 -1.81 -17.66
CA HIS A 168 2.93 -3.02 -16.95
C HIS A 168 1.42 -3.06 -16.72
N PHE A 169 0.82 -1.94 -16.30
CA PHE A 169 -0.62 -1.83 -16.07
C PHE A 169 -1.39 -1.78 -17.39
N LEU A 170 -0.91 -1.00 -18.35
CA LEU A 170 -1.56 -0.85 -19.67
C LEU A 170 -1.61 -2.17 -20.45
N ASN A 171 -0.55 -2.97 -20.37
CA ASN A 171 -0.47 -4.24 -21.10
C ASN A 171 -1.24 -5.39 -20.43
N ASN A 172 -1.55 -5.29 -19.14
CA ASN A 172 -2.22 -6.33 -18.38
C ASN A 172 -3.68 -6.00 -18.02
N ALA A 173 -4.11 -4.75 -18.15
CA ALA A 173 -5.50 -4.38 -17.93
C ALA A 173 -6.38 -4.76 -19.14
N PRO A 174 -7.64 -5.21 -18.93
CA PRO A 174 -8.61 -5.35 -20.02
C PRO A 174 -8.81 -4.02 -20.75
N LYS A 175 -8.97 -4.08 -22.09
CA LYS A 175 -9.06 -2.89 -22.94
C LYS A 175 -10.14 -1.89 -22.52
N GLU A 176 -11.25 -2.37 -22.01
CA GLU A 176 -12.36 -1.55 -21.49
C GLU A 176 -11.99 -0.62 -20.35
N TYR A 177 -10.91 -0.96 -19.59
CA TYR A 177 -10.41 -0.15 -18.49
C TYR A 177 -9.28 0.80 -18.89
N LEU A 178 -8.63 0.59 -20.07
CA LEU A 178 -7.51 1.43 -20.52
C LEU A 178 -7.94 2.89 -20.73
N ASP A 179 -9.13 3.11 -21.28
CA ASP A 179 -9.68 4.45 -21.47
C ASP A 179 -9.91 5.19 -20.13
N HIS A 180 -10.27 4.43 -19.09
CA HIS A 180 -10.45 4.99 -17.75
C HIS A 180 -9.08 5.38 -17.14
N ILE A 181 -8.08 4.51 -17.26
CA ILE A 181 -6.71 4.78 -16.82
C ILE A 181 -6.15 6.01 -17.54
N ALA A 182 -6.29 6.09 -18.87
CA ALA A 182 -5.78 7.19 -19.69
C ALA A 182 -6.47 8.55 -19.42
N LYS A 183 -7.68 8.54 -18.85
CA LYS A 183 -8.47 9.75 -18.55
C LYS A 183 -8.48 10.11 -17.07
N SER A 184 -7.87 9.30 -16.19
CA SER A 184 -7.85 9.57 -14.76
C SER A 184 -6.74 10.57 -14.41
N PRO A 185 -7.08 11.82 -14.02
CA PRO A 185 -6.07 12.80 -13.63
C PRO A 185 -5.22 12.35 -12.45
N GLU A 186 -5.81 11.54 -11.54
CA GLU A 186 -5.15 11.02 -10.37
C GLU A 186 -4.05 10.03 -10.76
N ILE A 187 -4.34 9.12 -11.70
CA ILE A 187 -3.36 8.16 -12.21
C ILE A 187 -2.26 8.88 -13.01
N LEU A 188 -2.64 9.83 -13.87
CA LEU A 188 -1.69 10.62 -14.65
C LEU A 188 -0.80 11.49 -13.74
N ALA A 189 -1.35 12.02 -12.64
CA ALA A 189 -0.59 12.77 -11.65
C ALA A 189 0.38 11.90 -10.86
N PHE A 190 0.13 10.58 -10.78
CA PHE A 190 0.99 9.63 -10.09
C PHE A 190 2.25 9.27 -10.90
N VAL A 191 2.15 9.28 -12.22
CA VAL A 191 3.26 8.94 -13.11
C VAL A 191 4.19 10.13 -13.27
N ASP A 192 5.46 9.96 -12.99
CA ASP A 192 6.49 10.92 -13.36
C ASP A 192 6.96 10.59 -14.78
N PRO A 193 6.77 11.49 -15.77
CA PRO A 193 7.22 11.27 -17.14
C PRO A 193 8.75 11.17 -17.25
N ASP A 194 9.48 11.74 -16.28
CA ASP A 194 10.94 11.73 -16.23
C ASP A 194 11.50 10.57 -15.38
N PHE A 195 10.62 9.64 -14.96
CA PHE A 195 11.02 8.51 -14.13
C PHE A 195 11.77 7.44 -14.94
N GLU A 196 13.06 7.31 -14.68
CA GLU A 196 13.91 6.26 -15.25
C GLU A 196 13.87 5.00 -14.36
N ILE A 197 13.57 3.84 -14.98
CA ILE A 197 13.47 2.54 -14.29
C ILE A 197 14.85 1.99 -13.90
N ASN A 198 15.90 2.40 -14.58
CA ASN A 198 17.29 2.06 -14.31
C ASN A 198 18.14 3.32 -14.50
N PRO A 199 18.27 4.15 -13.47
CA PRO A 199 19.28 5.22 -13.48
C PRO A 199 20.68 4.63 -13.44
#